data_55ef8c04f9a7f24225d9d33819c73038
#
_entry.id   55ef8c04f9a7f24225d9d33819c73038
#
_cell.length_a   1.000
_cell.length_b   1.000
_cell.length_c   1.000
_cell.angle_alpha   90.00
_cell.angle_beta   90.00
_cell.angle_gamma   90.00
#
_symmetry.space_group_name_H-M   'P 1'
#
loop_
_entity.id
_entity.type
_entity.pdbx_description
1 polymer ?
#
loop_
_entity_poly.entity_id
_entity_poly.type
_entity_poly.pdbx_seq_one_letter_code
_entity_poly.pdbx_strand_id
1 'polypeptide(L)'
;MKSFIRPVYLFGPLCFSLFSLHATAADWTYHGDHGPAHWGEFGSELCAQGAQQSPIDVEIKKVRPVKGSASDLNIGYGVSSLKVVNNGHTIQANVIDGESVTFKGREYRLAQFHFHTPSEHRIDHRAYPMEVHLVNQDPDGHLLVIGLMVKQGHNNQALAGLWKQLPDREGKEATLSAKDAPDLGSLLPANSHHVFYTGSLTTPPCTEGVQWVLFEQPIELSRAQIQKIHQLFPDNHRPAQPVNQREVDED
;
A
#
# COMPACT_ATOMS: atom_id res chain seq x y z
N MET A 1 -51.90 -26.32 62.91
CA MET A 1 -51.15 -26.55 61.65
C MET A 1 -51.07 -25.23 60.94
N LYS A 2 -49.92 -24.52 60.96
CA LYS A 2 -49.72 -23.24 60.25
C LYS A 2 -48.87 -23.53 59.00
N SER A 3 -49.47 -23.29 57.84
CA SER A 3 -48.81 -23.46 56.54
C SER A 3 -48.00 -22.17 56.19
N PHE A 4 -46.68 -22.32 56.02
CA PHE A 4 -45.79 -21.26 55.56
C PHE A 4 -45.70 -21.29 54.04
N ILE A 5 -46.20 -20.26 53.37
CA ILE A 5 -45.99 -20.03 51.93
C ILE A 5 -44.70 -19.25 51.74
N ARG A 6 -43.70 -19.83 51.04
CA ARG A 6 -42.47 -19.15 50.66
C ARG A 6 -42.70 -18.43 49.33
N PRO A 7 -42.23 -17.18 49.16
CA PRO A 7 -42.31 -16.52 47.86
C PRO A 7 -41.15 -17.05 46.97
N VAL A 8 -41.51 -17.39 45.71
CA VAL A 8 -40.57 -17.75 44.65
C VAL A 8 -40.20 -16.43 43.91
N TYR A 9 -38.93 -16.03 44.03
CA TYR A 9 -38.39 -14.95 43.20
C TYR A 9 -37.98 -15.50 41.83
N LEU A 10 -38.71 -15.11 40.79
CA LEU A 10 -38.29 -15.31 39.40
C LEU A 10 -37.22 -14.26 39.06
N PHE A 11 -35.96 -14.71 38.93
CA PHE A 11 -34.93 -13.94 38.27
C PHE A 11 -35.05 -14.15 36.77
N GLY A 12 -35.57 -13.17 36.05
CA GLY A 12 -35.52 -13.13 34.59
C GLY A 12 -34.09 -12.80 34.11
N PRO A 13 -33.60 -13.45 33.03
CA PRO A 13 -32.30 -13.11 32.49
C PRO A 13 -32.36 -11.72 31.83
N LEU A 14 -31.52 -10.81 32.34
CA LEU A 14 -31.29 -9.50 31.75
C LEU A 14 -30.42 -9.70 30.50
N CYS A 15 -31.04 -9.76 29.32
CA CYS A 15 -30.30 -9.76 28.05
C CYS A 15 -29.63 -8.39 27.86
N PHE A 16 -28.34 -8.32 28.17
CA PHE A 16 -27.50 -7.23 27.74
C PHE A 16 -27.26 -7.35 26.22
N SER A 17 -28.01 -6.60 25.44
CA SER A 17 -27.75 -6.43 24.03
C SER A 17 -26.46 -5.60 23.88
N LEU A 18 -25.36 -6.29 23.59
CA LEU A 18 -24.12 -5.63 23.16
C LEU A 18 -24.37 -4.99 21.78
N PHE A 19 -24.69 -3.71 21.79
CA PHE A 19 -24.61 -2.90 20.57
C PHE A 19 -23.12 -2.78 20.21
N SER A 20 -22.67 -3.63 19.29
CA SER A 20 -21.40 -3.41 18.59
C SER A 20 -21.54 -2.12 17.80
N LEU A 21 -21.01 -1.03 18.32
CA LEU A 21 -20.73 0.17 17.54
C LEU A 21 -19.70 -0.21 16.49
N HIS A 22 -20.16 -0.57 15.31
CA HIS A 22 -19.32 -0.57 14.12
C HIS A 22 -19.04 0.91 13.85
N ALA A 23 -17.89 1.38 14.26
CA ALA A 23 -17.35 2.63 13.72
C ALA A 23 -17.14 2.38 12.22
N THR A 24 -18.05 2.89 11.40
CA THR A 24 -17.79 3.03 9.97
C THR A 24 -16.58 3.95 9.88
N ALA A 25 -15.47 3.44 9.32
CA ALA A 25 -14.37 4.31 8.95
C ALA A 25 -14.97 5.44 8.10
N ALA A 26 -14.73 6.69 8.52
CA ALA A 26 -15.22 7.82 7.75
C ALA A 26 -14.62 7.74 6.34
N ASP A 27 -15.45 7.99 5.32
CA ASP A 27 -14.99 8.02 3.94
C ASP A 27 -13.90 9.09 3.80
N TRP A 28 -12.69 8.65 3.52
CA TRP A 28 -11.56 9.54 3.26
C TRP A 28 -11.39 9.70 1.74
N THR A 29 -10.81 10.81 1.35
CA THR A 29 -10.50 11.13 -0.04
C THR A 29 -9.08 11.69 -0.14
N TYR A 30 -8.63 11.99 -1.35
CA TYR A 30 -7.36 12.71 -1.56
C TYR A 30 -7.54 14.23 -1.66
N HIS A 31 -8.78 14.75 -1.57
CA HIS A 31 -9.10 16.17 -1.80
C HIS A 31 -10.09 16.72 -0.79
N GLY A 32 -10.09 18.06 -0.65
CA GLY A 32 -11.06 18.76 0.19
C GLY A 32 -10.99 18.42 1.67
N ASP A 33 -12.12 18.54 2.34
CA ASP A 33 -12.24 18.41 3.80
C ASP A 33 -11.97 16.99 4.33
N HIS A 34 -11.99 15.97 3.47
CA HIS A 34 -11.67 14.59 3.77
C HIS A 34 -10.31 14.15 3.21
N GLY A 35 -9.51 15.11 2.71
CA GLY A 35 -8.18 14.90 2.14
C GLY A 35 -7.08 14.67 3.19
N PRO A 36 -5.83 14.44 2.73
CA PRO A 36 -4.69 14.05 3.59
C PRO A 36 -4.43 14.99 4.77
N ALA A 37 -4.72 16.29 4.64
CA ALA A 37 -4.54 17.25 5.73
C ALA A 37 -5.51 17.02 6.90
N HIS A 38 -6.62 16.33 6.68
CA HIS A 38 -7.71 16.14 7.64
C HIS A 38 -7.88 14.68 8.08
N TRP A 39 -7.14 13.72 7.53
CA TRP A 39 -7.31 12.30 7.87
C TRP A 39 -7.23 12.00 9.36
N GLY A 40 -6.42 12.77 10.11
CA GLY A 40 -6.32 12.64 11.56
C GLY A 40 -7.59 13.03 12.33
N GLU A 41 -8.47 13.82 11.72
CA GLU A 41 -9.72 14.29 12.33
C GLU A 41 -10.84 13.24 12.27
N PHE A 42 -10.70 12.25 11.39
CA PHE A 42 -11.69 11.22 11.10
C PHE A 42 -11.29 9.82 11.63
N GLY A 43 -10.67 9.76 12.79
CA GLY A 43 -10.33 8.49 13.46
C GLY A 43 -9.02 7.85 12.98
N SER A 44 -8.22 8.55 12.18
CA SER A 44 -6.90 8.12 11.72
C SER A 44 -5.80 9.00 12.32
N GLU A 45 -5.74 9.08 13.63
CA GLU A 45 -4.87 10.00 14.39
C GLU A 45 -3.39 9.89 13.98
N LEU A 46 -2.90 8.70 13.67
CA LEU A 46 -1.52 8.50 13.19
C LEU A 46 -1.21 9.26 11.92
N CYS A 47 -2.22 9.53 11.06
CA CYS A 47 -2.01 10.33 9.84
C CYS A 47 -1.55 11.76 10.14
N ALA A 48 -1.94 12.32 11.30
CA ALA A 48 -1.57 13.67 11.73
C ALA A 48 -0.46 13.69 12.79
N GLN A 49 -0.38 12.66 13.65
CA GLN A 49 0.48 12.67 14.84
C GLN A 49 1.65 11.68 14.75
N GLY A 50 1.65 10.77 13.77
CA GLY A 50 2.68 9.79 13.60
C GLY A 50 4.05 10.41 13.31
N ALA A 51 5.11 9.85 13.89
CA ALA A 51 6.46 10.34 13.76
C ALA A 51 7.24 9.69 12.60
N GLN A 52 6.74 8.54 12.11
CA GLN A 52 7.37 7.73 11.07
C GLN A 52 6.47 7.58 9.83
N GLN A 53 5.90 8.68 9.39
CA GLN A 53 4.91 8.66 8.31
C GLN A 53 5.55 8.57 6.91
N SER A 54 4.78 7.96 5.97
CA SER A 54 5.10 7.85 4.55
C SER A 54 4.02 8.56 3.72
N PRO A 55 4.33 8.95 2.45
CA PRO A 55 5.63 8.84 1.77
C PRO A 55 6.65 9.86 2.30
N ILE A 56 7.89 9.79 1.81
CA ILE A 56 8.94 10.78 2.13
C ILE A 56 9.58 11.33 0.85
N ASP A 57 10.30 12.44 0.98
CA ASP A 57 11.22 12.93 -0.04
C ASP A 57 12.62 12.37 0.27
N VAL A 58 13.13 11.50 -0.59
CA VAL A 58 14.45 10.89 -0.45
C VAL A 58 15.50 11.79 -1.08
N GLU A 59 16.34 12.39 -0.26
CA GLU A 59 17.49 13.15 -0.74
C GLU A 59 18.70 12.20 -0.86
N ILE A 60 19.04 11.76 -2.07
CA ILE A 60 20.08 10.75 -2.33
C ILE A 60 21.45 11.10 -1.69
N LYS A 61 21.79 12.36 -1.61
CA LYS A 61 23.04 12.81 -0.96
C LYS A 61 23.05 12.64 0.56
N LYS A 62 21.91 12.38 1.17
CA LYS A 62 21.73 12.22 2.63
C LYS A 62 21.48 10.78 3.05
N VAL A 63 21.29 9.86 2.10
CA VAL A 63 21.10 8.44 2.43
C VAL A 63 22.39 7.85 3.00
N ARG A 64 22.23 6.89 3.87
CA ARG A 64 23.36 6.23 4.55
C ARG A 64 23.69 4.93 3.81
N PRO A 65 24.88 4.80 3.18
CA PRO A 65 25.26 3.54 2.55
C PRO A 65 25.47 2.46 3.61
N VAL A 66 24.87 1.30 3.40
CA VAL A 66 25.03 0.12 4.24
C VAL A 66 25.47 -1.07 3.39
N LYS A 67 26.05 -2.11 4.03
CA LYS A 67 26.56 -3.29 3.34
C LYS A 67 26.12 -4.57 4.03
N GLY A 68 26.14 -5.65 3.26
CA GLY A 68 25.87 -7.00 3.75
C GLY A 68 24.38 -7.19 4.05
N SER A 69 24.07 -8.01 5.04
CA SER A 69 22.70 -8.41 5.36
C SER A 69 21.75 -7.26 5.76
N ALA A 70 22.29 -6.06 5.97
CA ALA A 70 21.48 -4.87 6.25
C ALA A 70 20.66 -4.42 5.03
N SER A 71 21.14 -4.73 3.83
CA SER A 71 20.48 -4.40 2.55
C SER A 71 19.99 -5.64 1.79
N ASP A 72 20.06 -6.84 2.36
CA ASP A 72 19.71 -8.08 1.68
C ASP A 72 18.24 -8.07 1.25
N LEU A 73 18.02 -7.95 -0.05
CA LEU A 73 16.73 -8.01 -0.71
C LEU A 73 16.76 -9.13 -1.76
N ASN A 74 15.88 -10.12 -1.61
CA ASN A 74 15.74 -11.17 -2.61
C ASN A 74 14.26 -11.28 -3.01
N ILE A 75 13.96 -11.01 -4.28
CA ILE A 75 12.61 -10.95 -4.81
C ILE A 75 12.40 -12.13 -5.74
N GLY A 76 11.44 -13.00 -5.40
CA GLY A 76 11.05 -14.16 -6.19
C GLY A 76 9.75 -13.95 -6.96
N TYR A 77 9.43 -12.73 -7.39
CA TYR A 77 8.18 -12.47 -8.10
C TYR A 77 8.12 -13.17 -9.46
N GLY A 78 6.96 -13.66 -9.82
CA GLY A 78 6.64 -14.29 -11.07
C GLY A 78 5.23 -13.93 -11.53
N VAL A 79 4.54 -14.91 -12.10
CA VAL A 79 3.20 -14.74 -12.66
C VAL A 79 2.18 -15.43 -11.77
N SER A 80 1.24 -14.66 -11.25
CA SER A 80 0.12 -15.15 -10.43
C SER A 80 -1.22 -14.65 -10.98
N SER A 81 -2.29 -15.41 -10.73
CA SER A 81 -3.64 -14.92 -11.03
C SER A 81 -3.98 -13.72 -10.15
N LEU A 82 -4.77 -12.79 -10.69
CA LEU A 82 -5.10 -11.52 -10.04
C LEU A 82 -6.60 -11.33 -9.94
N LYS A 83 -7.03 -10.74 -8.82
CA LYS A 83 -8.33 -10.10 -8.69
C LYS A 83 -8.12 -8.58 -8.68
N VAL A 84 -8.49 -7.92 -9.76
CA VAL A 84 -8.28 -6.48 -9.94
C VAL A 84 -9.56 -5.74 -9.61
N VAL A 85 -9.47 -4.69 -8.82
CA VAL A 85 -10.60 -3.87 -8.39
C VAL A 85 -10.27 -2.39 -8.53
N ASN A 86 -11.25 -1.61 -8.97
CA ASN A 86 -11.26 -0.17 -8.75
C ASN A 86 -11.96 0.06 -7.41
N ASN A 87 -11.19 0.42 -6.38
CA ASN A 87 -11.71 0.58 -5.01
C ASN A 87 -12.12 2.03 -4.67
N GLY A 88 -12.23 2.90 -5.69
CA GLY A 88 -12.54 4.32 -5.52
C GLY A 88 -11.30 5.19 -5.28
N HIS A 89 -10.20 4.61 -4.82
CA HIS A 89 -8.95 5.31 -4.50
C HIS A 89 -7.80 4.97 -5.44
N THR A 90 -7.80 3.78 -6.01
CA THR A 90 -6.80 3.29 -6.96
C THR A 90 -7.31 2.07 -7.74
N ILE A 91 -6.56 1.63 -8.73
CA ILE A 91 -6.66 0.25 -9.23
C ILE A 91 -5.77 -0.62 -8.37
N GLN A 92 -6.37 -1.56 -7.65
CA GLN A 92 -5.67 -2.54 -6.82
C GLN A 92 -5.78 -3.93 -7.44
N ALA A 93 -4.66 -4.60 -7.57
CA ALA A 93 -4.55 -5.97 -8.03
C ALA A 93 -4.17 -6.89 -6.87
N ASN A 94 -5.14 -7.63 -6.33
CA ASN A 94 -4.91 -8.62 -5.31
C ASN A 94 -4.32 -9.88 -5.93
N VAL A 95 -3.22 -10.36 -5.39
CA VAL A 95 -2.48 -11.50 -5.91
C VAL A 95 -3.01 -12.78 -5.25
N ILE A 96 -3.31 -13.78 -6.09
CA ILE A 96 -3.70 -15.10 -5.62
C ILE A 96 -2.43 -15.97 -5.66
N ASP A 97 -2.07 -16.56 -4.53
CA ASP A 97 -0.83 -17.35 -4.39
C ASP A 97 0.45 -16.53 -4.65
N GLY A 98 0.56 -15.39 -3.95
CA GLY A 98 1.68 -14.46 -4.12
C GLY A 98 3.05 -15.08 -3.81
N GLU A 99 4.00 -14.74 -4.66
CA GLU A 99 5.41 -15.14 -4.56
C GLU A 99 6.10 -14.49 -3.35
N SER A 100 7.19 -15.10 -2.90
CA SER A 100 7.92 -14.62 -1.74
C SER A 100 8.93 -13.54 -2.08
N VAL A 101 9.18 -12.69 -1.08
CA VAL A 101 10.29 -11.76 -1.03
C VAL A 101 10.94 -11.86 0.34
N THR A 102 12.27 -11.89 0.37
CA THR A 102 13.03 -11.85 1.63
C THR A 102 13.72 -10.51 1.75
N PHE A 103 13.56 -9.86 2.90
CA PHE A 103 14.25 -8.62 3.22
C PHE A 103 14.81 -8.67 4.65
N LYS A 104 16.09 -8.41 4.81
CA LYS A 104 16.80 -8.50 6.09
C LYS A 104 16.56 -9.82 6.82
N GLY A 105 16.55 -10.93 6.06
CA GLY A 105 16.35 -12.29 6.59
C GLY A 105 14.91 -12.64 6.95
N ARG A 106 13.93 -11.74 6.75
CA ARG A 106 12.49 -12.01 6.96
C ARG A 106 11.80 -12.28 5.65
N GLU A 107 10.99 -13.33 5.60
CA GLU A 107 10.17 -13.68 4.43
C GLU A 107 8.82 -12.99 4.50
N TYR A 108 8.39 -12.44 3.36
CA TYR A 108 7.08 -11.85 3.13
C TYR A 108 6.48 -12.45 1.87
N ARG A 109 5.16 -12.31 1.68
CA ARG A 109 4.45 -12.72 0.47
C ARG A 109 3.72 -11.55 -0.14
N LEU A 110 3.78 -11.44 -1.46
CA LEU A 110 3.07 -10.41 -2.21
C LEU A 110 1.56 -10.60 -2.06
N ALA A 111 0.89 -9.63 -1.43
CA ALA A 111 -0.54 -9.63 -1.22
C ALA A 111 -1.30 -8.88 -2.31
N GLN A 112 -0.79 -7.70 -2.71
CA GLN A 112 -1.41 -6.85 -3.73
C GLN A 112 -0.42 -5.83 -4.27
N PHE A 113 -0.75 -5.23 -5.41
CA PHE A 113 -0.08 -4.03 -5.90
C PHE A 113 -1.10 -3.02 -6.43
N HIS A 114 -0.73 -1.74 -6.42
CA HIS A 114 -1.59 -0.63 -6.82
C HIS A 114 -0.79 0.56 -7.32
N PHE A 115 -1.49 1.61 -7.78
CA PHE A 115 -0.89 2.71 -8.52
C PHE A 115 -1.26 4.06 -7.93
N HIS A 116 -0.31 4.98 -7.93
CA HIS A 116 -0.50 6.38 -7.57
C HIS A 116 -0.08 7.30 -8.73
N THR A 117 -0.89 8.31 -9.02
CA THR A 117 -0.59 9.35 -10.01
C THR A 117 -0.89 10.73 -9.42
N PRO A 118 0.14 11.61 -9.29
CA PRO A 118 1.59 11.36 -9.46
C PRO A 118 2.16 10.42 -8.40
N SER A 119 3.49 10.24 -8.37
CA SER A 119 4.18 9.48 -7.33
C SER A 119 3.96 10.09 -5.94
N GLU A 120 3.88 9.24 -4.93
CA GLU A 120 3.81 9.64 -3.52
C GLU A 120 5.19 10.01 -2.97
N HIS A 121 6.18 9.14 -3.19
CA HIS A 121 7.57 9.47 -2.86
C HIS A 121 8.14 10.49 -3.86
N ARG A 122 9.13 11.21 -3.37
CA ARG A 122 9.97 12.09 -4.18
C ARG A 122 11.42 11.64 -4.09
N ILE A 123 12.16 11.84 -5.16
CA ILE A 123 13.62 11.65 -5.18
C ILE A 123 14.25 13.00 -5.54
N ASP A 124 15.09 13.52 -4.65
CA ASP A 124 15.71 14.85 -4.78
C ASP A 124 14.68 15.93 -5.15
N HIS A 125 13.57 16.00 -4.41
CA HIS A 125 12.45 16.93 -4.54
C HIS A 125 11.60 16.78 -5.81
N ARG A 126 11.84 15.72 -6.60
CA ARG A 126 11.11 15.48 -7.86
C ARG A 126 10.08 14.38 -7.70
N ALA A 127 8.85 14.65 -8.10
CA ALA A 127 7.83 13.64 -8.28
C ALA A 127 7.96 13.00 -9.67
N TYR A 128 7.56 11.74 -9.74
CA TYR A 128 7.42 10.99 -10.99
C TYR A 128 5.96 11.01 -11.46
N PRO A 129 5.70 10.76 -12.76
CA PRO A 129 4.33 10.69 -13.26
C PRO A 129 3.44 9.64 -12.59
N MET A 130 4.03 8.58 -12.04
CA MET A 130 3.32 7.50 -11.36
C MET A 130 4.27 6.77 -10.41
N GLU A 131 3.71 6.08 -9.43
CA GLU A 131 4.41 5.13 -8.57
C GLU A 131 3.58 3.85 -8.45
N VAL A 132 4.26 2.71 -8.38
CA VAL A 132 3.64 1.41 -8.14
C VAL A 132 4.08 0.92 -6.78
N HIS A 133 3.13 0.51 -5.95
CA HIS A 133 3.40 -0.12 -4.66
C HIS A 133 3.11 -1.62 -4.75
N LEU A 134 4.11 -2.44 -4.43
CA LEU A 134 3.98 -3.89 -4.28
C LEU A 134 3.97 -4.18 -2.77
N VAL A 135 2.79 -4.48 -2.24
CA VAL A 135 2.58 -4.66 -0.80
C VAL A 135 2.73 -6.12 -0.45
N ASN A 136 3.68 -6.40 0.40
CA ASN A 136 3.99 -7.75 0.90
C ASN A 136 3.70 -7.83 2.39
N GLN A 137 3.29 -9.01 2.85
CA GLN A 137 2.96 -9.27 4.25
C GLN A 137 3.60 -10.56 4.73
N ASP A 138 4.13 -10.55 5.96
CA ASP A 138 4.57 -11.76 6.64
C ASP A 138 3.42 -12.43 7.40
N PRO A 139 3.58 -13.67 7.91
CA PRO A 139 2.55 -14.36 8.68
C PRO A 139 2.10 -13.65 9.97
N ASP A 140 2.94 -12.77 10.50
CA ASP A 140 2.66 -11.99 11.72
C ASP A 140 1.94 -10.67 11.42
N GLY A 141 1.73 -10.33 10.13
CA GLY A 141 1.05 -9.13 9.68
C GLY A 141 1.96 -7.92 9.45
N HIS A 142 3.29 -8.07 9.59
CA HIS A 142 4.21 -6.98 9.25
C HIS A 142 4.23 -6.76 7.74
N LEU A 143 4.42 -5.51 7.34
CA LEU A 143 4.38 -5.09 5.94
C LEU A 143 5.77 -4.71 5.42
N LEU A 144 6.05 -5.15 4.21
CA LEU A 144 7.12 -4.68 3.36
C LEU A 144 6.50 -4.12 2.07
N VAL A 145 6.71 -2.85 1.77
CA VAL A 145 6.24 -2.24 0.53
C VAL A 145 7.43 -1.92 -0.36
N ILE A 146 7.38 -2.43 -1.59
CA ILE A 146 8.35 -2.10 -2.62
C ILE A 146 7.73 -1.03 -3.52
N GLY A 147 8.36 0.15 -3.58
CA GLY A 147 7.95 1.26 -4.42
C GLY A 147 8.78 1.32 -5.70
N LEU A 148 8.10 1.41 -6.84
CA LEU A 148 8.71 1.56 -8.16
C LEU A 148 8.29 2.92 -8.73
N MET A 149 9.24 3.83 -8.89
CA MET A 149 9.03 5.07 -9.61
C MET A 149 8.78 4.78 -11.09
N VAL A 150 7.85 5.49 -11.70
CA VAL A 150 7.52 5.35 -13.12
C VAL A 150 7.86 6.63 -13.87
N LYS A 151 8.71 6.52 -14.88
CA LYS A 151 8.93 7.60 -15.86
C LYS A 151 8.23 7.32 -17.18
N GLN A 152 7.93 8.36 -17.94
CA GLN A 152 7.44 8.18 -19.31
C GLN A 152 8.58 7.66 -20.21
N GLY A 153 8.28 6.59 -20.94
CA GLY A 153 9.23 5.95 -21.85
C GLY A 153 8.55 4.97 -22.78
N HIS A 154 9.11 3.79 -22.92
CA HIS A 154 8.61 2.72 -23.76
C HIS A 154 7.32 2.09 -23.20
N ASN A 155 6.56 1.46 -24.09
CA ASN A 155 5.39 0.69 -23.65
C ASN A 155 5.82 -0.53 -22.84
N ASN A 156 5.32 -0.66 -21.62
CA ASN A 156 5.60 -1.80 -20.76
C ASN A 156 4.71 -2.98 -21.16
N GLN A 157 5.33 -3.98 -21.77
CA GLN A 157 4.62 -5.17 -22.28
C GLN A 157 4.16 -6.10 -21.16
N ALA A 158 4.88 -6.16 -20.03
CA ALA A 158 4.48 -6.99 -18.89
C ALA A 158 3.09 -6.59 -18.36
N LEU A 159 2.75 -5.32 -18.42
CA LEU A 159 1.46 -4.79 -17.95
C LEU A 159 0.35 -4.84 -19.02
N ALA A 160 0.62 -5.28 -20.26
CA ALA A 160 -0.33 -5.17 -21.37
C ALA A 160 -1.65 -5.92 -21.11
N GLY A 161 -1.59 -7.11 -20.50
CA GLY A 161 -2.77 -7.92 -20.16
C GLY A 161 -3.65 -7.22 -19.12
N LEU A 162 -3.04 -6.71 -18.03
CA LEU A 162 -3.71 -5.96 -17.00
C LEU A 162 -4.34 -4.67 -17.56
N TRP A 163 -3.61 -3.91 -18.39
CA TRP A 163 -4.09 -2.67 -18.98
C TRP A 163 -5.32 -2.79 -19.88
N LYS A 164 -5.53 -3.98 -20.49
CA LYS A 164 -6.75 -4.27 -21.27
C LYS A 164 -7.98 -4.46 -20.40
N GLN A 165 -7.81 -4.85 -19.14
CA GLN A 165 -8.88 -5.28 -18.24
C GLN A 165 -9.03 -4.39 -17.01
N LEU A 166 -8.43 -3.18 -17.00
CA LEU A 166 -8.57 -2.24 -15.89
C LEU A 166 -10.04 -1.88 -15.65
N PRO A 167 -10.56 -2.05 -14.42
CA PRO A 167 -11.90 -1.62 -14.06
C PRO A 167 -12.05 -0.10 -14.17
N ASP A 168 -13.05 0.37 -14.93
CA ASP A 168 -13.24 1.76 -15.30
C ASP A 168 -14.08 2.59 -14.33
N ARG A 169 -14.61 1.96 -13.26
CA ARG A 169 -15.43 2.61 -12.23
C ARG A 169 -15.33 1.88 -10.90
N GLU A 170 -15.56 2.63 -9.84
CA GLU A 170 -15.58 2.13 -8.47
C GLU A 170 -16.48 0.89 -8.30
N GLY A 171 -16.01 -0.05 -7.48
CA GLY A 171 -16.65 -1.32 -7.19
C GLY A 171 -16.61 -2.34 -8.33
N LYS A 172 -16.14 -1.96 -9.52
CA LYS A 172 -15.96 -2.92 -10.62
C LYS A 172 -14.72 -3.75 -10.42
N GLU A 173 -14.84 -5.03 -10.71
CA GLU A 173 -13.77 -6.03 -10.59
C GLU A 173 -13.51 -6.72 -11.93
N ALA A 174 -12.29 -7.24 -12.07
CA ALA A 174 -11.86 -8.14 -13.15
C ALA A 174 -10.99 -9.25 -12.56
N THR A 175 -11.07 -10.45 -13.12
CA THR A 175 -10.20 -11.56 -12.75
C THR A 175 -9.28 -11.87 -13.92
N LEU A 176 -7.97 -11.80 -13.69
CA LEU A 176 -6.95 -12.18 -14.66
C LEU A 176 -6.37 -13.53 -14.27
N SER A 177 -6.44 -14.47 -15.19
CA SER A 177 -5.67 -15.72 -15.06
C SER A 177 -4.18 -15.44 -15.17
N ALA A 178 -3.33 -16.36 -14.72
CA ALA A 178 -1.88 -16.27 -14.87
C ALA A 178 -1.43 -15.97 -16.32
N LYS A 179 -2.19 -16.43 -17.32
CA LYS A 179 -1.88 -16.17 -18.74
C LYS A 179 -1.97 -14.68 -19.13
N ASP A 180 -2.89 -13.94 -18.49
CA ASP A 180 -3.17 -12.52 -18.79
C ASP A 180 -2.59 -11.58 -17.74
N ALA A 181 -2.12 -12.14 -16.61
CA ALA A 181 -1.49 -11.38 -15.54
C ALA A 181 -0.06 -10.97 -15.91
N PRO A 182 0.45 -9.86 -15.35
CA PRO A 182 1.84 -9.46 -15.53
C PRO A 182 2.80 -10.46 -14.86
N ASP A 183 3.94 -10.67 -15.47
CA ASP A 183 5.12 -11.18 -14.80
C ASP A 183 5.76 -10.05 -14.00
N LEU A 184 5.51 -10.02 -12.68
CA LEU A 184 5.98 -8.96 -11.82
C LEU A 184 7.49 -8.95 -11.63
N GLY A 185 8.17 -10.09 -11.82
CA GLY A 185 9.62 -10.16 -11.85
C GLY A 185 10.21 -9.36 -13.01
N SER A 186 9.57 -9.44 -14.18
CA SER A 186 9.99 -8.66 -15.36
C SER A 186 9.67 -7.17 -15.27
N LEU A 187 8.85 -6.75 -14.30
CA LEU A 187 8.55 -5.33 -14.04
C LEU A 187 9.67 -4.64 -13.25
N LEU A 188 10.45 -5.40 -12.49
CA LEU A 188 11.49 -4.83 -11.64
C LEU A 188 12.60 -4.20 -12.48
N PRO A 189 13.23 -3.09 -12.01
CA PRO A 189 14.38 -2.51 -12.67
C PRO A 189 15.55 -3.50 -12.79
N ALA A 190 16.34 -3.39 -13.86
CA ALA A 190 17.54 -4.21 -14.04
C ALA A 190 18.65 -3.87 -13.02
N ASN A 191 18.70 -2.61 -12.59
CA ASN A 191 19.56 -2.18 -11.48
C ASN A 191 18.79 -2.36 -10.18
N SER A 192 19.34 -3.16 -9.27
CA SER A 192 18.73 -3.49 -7.98
C SER A 192 19.01 -2.48 -6.88
N HIS A 193 19.82 -1.44 -7.12
CA HIS A 193 20.08 -0.40 -6.11
C HIS A 193 18.78 0.21 -5.60
N HIS A 194 18.68 0.27 -4.28
CA HIS A 194 17.48 0.72 -3.60
C HIS A 194 17.80 1.42 -2.30
N VAL A 195 16.96 2.35 -1.95
CA VAL A 195 16.93 2.93 -0.62
C VAL A 195 15.84 2.26 0.21
N PHE A 196 16.03 2.21 1.53
CA PHE A 196 15.04 1.62 2.41
C PHE A 196 14.95 2.35 3.74
N TYR A 197 13.76 2.35 4.32
CA TYR A 197 13.48 3.01 5.59
C TYR A 197 12.26 2.40 6.28
N THR A 198 12.07 2.68 7.58
CA THR A 198 10.84 2.34 8.29
C THR A 198 9.87 3.52 8.23
N GLY A 199 8.66 3.25 7.76
CA GLY A 199 7.62 4.25 7.58
C GLY A 199 6.22 3.75 7.95
N SER A 200 5.22 4.19 7.21
CA SER A 200 3.80 3.88 7.44
C SER A 200 3.07 3.48 6.17
N LEU A 201 1.81 3.06 6.32
CA LEU A 201 0.85 3.12 5.23
C LEU A 201 0.68 4.58 4.77
N THR A 202 0.48 4.80 3.48
CA THR A 202 0.27 6.14 2.89
C THR A 202 -1.20 6.53 2.83
N THR A 203 -2.10 5.65 3.30
CA THR A 203 -3.54 5.87 3.40
C THR A 203 -4.03 5.62 4.82
N PRO A 204 -5.17 6.17 5.24
CA PRO A 204 -5.77 5.83 6.51
C PRO A 204 -5.84 4.31 6.75
N PRO A 205 -5.47 3.84 7.96
CA PRO A 205 -5.21 4.58 9.19
C PRO A 205 -3.75 5.02 9.39
N CYS A 206 -2.88 5.04 8.36
CA CYS A 206 -1.49 5.48 8.40
C CYS A 206 -0.62 4.73 9.42
N THR A 207 -0.91 3.44 9.61
CA THR A 207 -0.21 2.57 10.57
C THR A 207 1.29 2.55 10.29
N GLU A 208 2.09 2.80 11.32
CA GLU A 208 3.56 2.80 11.27
C GLU A 208 4.14 1.39 11.39
N GLY A 209 5.46 1.26 11.19
CA GLY A 209 6.17 -0.02 11.22
C GLY A 209 6.29 -0.71 9.85
N VAL A 210 5.86 -0.06 8.78
CA VAL A 210 6.01 -0.57 7.41
C VAL A 210 7.47 -0.44 6.97
N GLN A 211 8.05 -1.54 6.50
CA GLN A 211 9.35 -1.50 5.83
C GLN A 211 9.14 -1.03 4.38
N TRP A 212 9.84 0.01 3.98
CA TRP A 212 9.84 0.53 2.63
C TRP A 212 11.15 0.23 1.92
N VAL A 213 11.04 -0.22 0.68
CA VAL A 213 12.15 -0.39 -0.26
C VAL A 213 11.79 0.37 -1.53
N LEU A 214 12.59 1.35 -1.93
CA LEU A 214 12.37 2.17 -3.12
C LEU A 214 13.51 1.94 -4.09
N PHE A 215 13.20 1.39 -5.26
CA PHE A 215 14.20 1.26 -6.31
C PHE A 215 14.58 2.63 -6.86
N GLU A 216 15.88 2.90 -6.97
CA GLU A 216 16.37 4.17 -7.50
C GLU A 216 16.15 4.30 -9.00
N GLN A 217 16.29 3.19 -9.73
CA GLN A 217 16.05 3.18 -11.16
C GLN A 217 14.55 3.14 -11.44
N PRO A 218 13.97 4.17 -12.09
CA PRO A 218 12.56 4.14 -12.46
C PRO A 218 12.29 3.14 -13.59
N ILE A 219 11.13 2.50 -13.54
CA ILE A 219 10.60 1.71 -14.65
C ILE A 219 9.98 2.62 -15.71
N GLU A 220 9.82 2.11 -16.93
CA GLU A 220 9.22 2.86 -18.03
C GLU A 220 7.80 2.37 -18.32
N LEU A 221 6.88 3.32 -18.44
CA LEU A 221 5.57 3.13 -19.04
C LEU A 221 5.35 4.14 -20.15
N SER A 222 4.62 3.73 -21.19
CA SER A 222 4.25 4.67 -22.26
C SER A 222 3.32 5.77 -21.71
N ARG A 223 3.31 6.92 -22.39
CA ARG A 223 2.37 8.00 -22.08
C ARG A 223 0.92 7.51 -21.99
N ALA A 224 0.51 6.66 -22.92
CA ALA A 224 -0.85 6.11 -22.93
C ALA A 224 -1.15 5.24 -21.72
N GLN A 225 -0.17 4.43 -21.24
CA GLN A 225 -0.33 3.65 -20.03
C GLN A 225 -0.47 4.54 -18.79
N ILE A 226 0.38 5.52 -18.61
CA ILE A 226 0.31 6.47 -17.50
C ILE A 226 -1.03 7.24 -17.54
N GLN A 227 -1.41 7.77 -18.70
CA GLN A 227 -2.66 8.53 -18.85
C GLN A 227 -3.89 7.70 -18.53
N LYS A 228 -3.88 6.40 -18.77
CA LYS A 228 -5.04 5.52 -18.49
C LYS A 228 -5.34 5.44 -16.99
N ILE A 229 -4.33 5.36 -16.13
CA ILE A 229 -4.52 5.41 -14.67
C ILE A 229 -4.83 6.85 -14.23
N HIS A 230 -4.10 7.83 -14.75
CA HIS A 230 -4.32 9.24 -14.40
C HIS A 230 -5.74 9.74 -14.73
N GLN A 231 -6.37 9.22 -15.79
CA GLN A 231 -7.77 9.55 -16.12
C GLN A 231 -8.76 9.02 -15.09
N LEU A 232 -8.47 7.87 -14.46
CA LEU A 232 -9.29 7.29 -13.40
C LEU A 232 -9.01 7.98 -12.06
N PHE A 233 -7.75 8.29 -11.79
CA PHE A 233 -7.26 8.88 -10.54
C PHE A 233 -6.27 10.01 -10.86
N PRO A 234 -6.74 11.21 -11.16
CA PRO A 234 -5.85 12.31 -11.56
C PRO A 234 -4.91 12.78 -10.46
N ASP A 235 -5.27 12.53 -9.22
CA ASP A 235 -4.46 12.85 -8.05
C ASP A 235 -4.86 11.95 -6.88
N ASN A 236 -4.16 10.83 -6.71
CA ASN A 236 -4.35 9.89 -5.61
C ASN A 236 -3.05 9.68 -4.82
N HIS A 237 -2.36 10.77 -4.49
CA HIS A 237 -1.14 10.72 -3.70
C HIS A 237 -1.28 11.47 -2.38
N ARG A 238 -0.69 10.92 -1.32
CA ARG A 238 -0.45 11.66 -0.07
C ARG A 238 0.76 12.55 -0.24
N PRO A 239 0.77 13.81 0.23
CA PRO A 239 1.97 14.64 0.27
C PRO A 239 3.11 14.00 1.06
N ALA A 240 4.36 14.28 0.66
CA ALA A 240 5.54 13.80 1.38
C ALA A 240 5.55 14.29 2.84
N GLN A 241 5.89 13.38 3.73
CA GLN A 241 5.94 13.58 5.17
C GLN A 241 7.39 13.85 5.64
N PRO A 242 7.57 14.52 6.78
CA PRO A 242 8.90 14.76 7.33
C PRO A 242 9.65 13.45 7.58
N VAL A 243 10.92 13.39 7.22
CA VAL A 243 11.80 12.25 7.54
C VAL A 243 12.01 12.17 9.06
N ASN A 244 11.97 13.30 9.75
CA ASN A 244 12.28 13.41 11.18
C ASN A 244 13.69 12.87 11.49
N GLN A 245 13.83 12.02 12.51
CA GLN A 245 15.11 11.43 12.93
C GLN A 245 15.34 10.02 12.33
N ARG A 246 14.56 9.64 11.31
CA ARG A 246 14.72 8.33 10.69
C ARG A 246 15.96 8.27 9.82
N GLU A 247 16.60 7.11 9.87
CA GLU A 247 17.64 6.76 8.92
C GLU A 247 16.98 6.30 7.62
N VAL A 248 17.50 6.79 6.50
CA VAL A 248 17.20 6.31 5.15
C VAL A 248 18.49 5.69 4.65
N ASP A 249 18.47 4.40 4.45
CA ASP A 249 19.62 3.59 4.10
C ASP A 249 19.62 3.26 2.60
N GLU A 250 20.80 3.00 2.03
CA GLU A 250 21.03 2.60 0.64
C GLU A 250 21.93 1.35 0.61
N ASP A 251 21.66 0.39 -0.30
CA ASP A 251 22.45 -0.83 -0.51
C ASP A 251 23.78 -0.61 -1.23
#